data_6e02dc4eee92229f747d7dcc07973813
#
_entry.id   6e02dc4eee92229f747d7dcc07973813
#
_cell.length_a   1.000
_cell.length_b   1.000
_cell.length_c   1.000
_cell.angle_alpha   90.00
_cell.angle_beta   90.00
_cell.angle_gamma   90.00
#
_symmetry.space_group_name_H-M   'P 1'
#
loop_
_entity.id
_entity.type
_entity.pdbx_description
1 polymer ?
#
loop_
_entity_poly.entity_id
_entity_poly.type
_entity_poly.pdbx_seq_one_letter_code
_entity_poly.pdbx_strand_id
1 'polypeptide(L)'
;MIKSARSRRMLATGTIVLASFLAAGCGGDDDNPNQHPSGGGSLELNSPNLASAAVYQHTFATAGTFPYHCKIHSSMTSTVVVQGGGPPAAAVTITDNAFSSAVTVAPGGTVTWTNNGNSTHTVTSD
;
A
#
# COMPACT_ATOMS: atom_id res chain seq x y z
N MET A 1 -27.72 -13.33 59.83
CA MET A 1 -27.35 -11.90 59.98
C MET A 1 -26.90 -11.39 58.62
N ILE A 2 -27.76 -10.62 57.98
CA ILE A 2 -27.52 -10.06 56.65
C ILE A 2 -27.14 -8.60 56.82
N LYS A 3 -25.90 -8.21 56.51
CA LYS A 3 -25.49 -6.79 56.49
C LYS A 3 -25.58 -6.26 55.08
N SER A 4 -26.61 -5.42 54.87
CA SER A 4 -26.84 -4.60 53.68
C SER A 4 -25.75 -3.54 53.56
N ALA A 5 -25.03 -3.51 52.46
CA ALA A 5 -24.13 -2.43 52.10
C ALA A 5 -24.84 -1.48 51.14
N ARG A 6 -25.10 -0.26 51.63
CA ARG A 6 -25.68 0.84 50.85
C ARG A 6 -24.68 1.38 49.84
N SER A 7 -25.00 1.24 48.57
CA SER A 7 -24.30 1.94 47.47
C SER A 7 -24.60 3.42 47.50
N ARG A 8 -23.58 4.25 47.68
CA ARG A 8 -23.66 5.71 47.55
C ARG A 8 -23.51 6.07 46.07
N ARG A 9 -24.56 6.59 45.48
CA ARG A 9 -24.51 7.25 44.17
C ARG A 9 -23.81 8.60 44.35
N MET A 10 -22.64 8.77 43.77
CA MET A 10 -22.03 10.08 43.51
C MET A 10 -22.56 10.62 42.22
N LEU A 11 -23.35 11.71 42.29
CA LEU A 11 -23.62 12.56 41.13
C LEU A 11 -22.37 13.43 40.89
N ALA A 12 -21.68 13.18 39.78
CA ALA A 12 -20.69 14.10 39.28
C ALA A 12 -21.36 15.03 38.25
N THR A 13 -21.55 16.29 38.65
CA THR A 13 -21.96 17.37 37.78
C THR A 13 -20.75 17.76 36.90
N GLY A 14 -20.69 17.26 35.70
CA GLY A 14 -19.67 17.64 34.72
C GLY A 14 -20.17 18.84 33.90
N THR A 15 -19.52 19.96 34.08
CA THR A 15 -19.71 21.18 33.30
C THR A 15 -19.30 20.95 31.86
N ILE A 16 -20.24 21.06 30.92
CA ILE A 16 -19.95 21.00 29.47
C ILE A 16 -19.40 22.37 29.06
N VAL A 17 -18.12 22.42 28.75
CA VAL A 17 -17.52 23.57 28.07
C VAL A 17 -17.73 23.35 26.56
N LEU A 18 -18.63 24.13 25.96
CA LEU A 18 -18.79 24.23 24.52
C LEU A 18 -17.58 25.02 23.98
N ALA A 19 -16.62 24.35 23.44
CA ALA A 19 -15.59 24.95 22.60
C ALA A 19 -16.14 25.02 21.16
N SER A 20 -16.59 26.19 20.75
CA SER A 20 -16.95 26.48 19.36
C SER A 20 -15.66 26.58 18.54
N PHE A 21 -15.29 25.54 17.84
CA PHE A 21 -14.29 25.61 16.76
C PHE A 21 -15.01 26.00 15.46
N LEU A 22 -14.88 27.26 15.05
CA LEU A 22 -15.08 27.63 13.67
C LEU A 22 -13.88 27.17 12.86
N ALA A 23 -14.00 26.01 12.24
CA ALA A 23 -13.10 25.61 11.18
C ALA A 23 -13.77 25.97 9.85
N ALA A 24 -13.40 27.10 9.27
CA ALA A 24 -13.64 27.38 7.87
C ALA A 24 -12.64 26.55 7.06
N GLY A 25 -13.03 25.34 6.68
CA GLY A 25 -12.31 24.48 5.77
C GLY A 25 -13.01 24.52 4.42
N CYS A 26 -12.51 25.29 3.47
CA CYS A 26 -12.78 25.05 2.06
C CYS A 26 -12.01 23.79 1.67
N GLY A 27 -12.66 22.64 1.69
CA GLY A 27 -12.21 21.42 1.08
C GLY A 27 -13.32 20.96 0.14
N GLY A 28 -13.16 21.19 -1.15
CA GLY A 28 -13.98 20.55 -2.16
C GLY A 28 -13.50 19.10 -2.26
N ASP A 29 -14.18 18.20 -1.60
CA ASP A 29 -14.00 16.76 -1.79
C ASP A 29 -14.89 16.34 -2.95
N ASP A 30 -14.34 16.39 -4.15
CA ASP A 30 -14.93 15.72 -5.30
C ASP A 30 -14.61 14.22 -5.19
N ASP A 31 -15.41 13.52 -4.39
CA ASP A 31 -15.42 12.05 -4.33
C ASP A 31 -15.97 11.49 -5.65
N ASN A 32 -15.17 11.54 -6.68
CA ASN A 32 -15.41 10.76 -7.89
C ASN A 32 -14.68 9.41 -7.76
N PRO A 33 -15.39 8.29 -7.58
CA PRO A 33 -14.76 6.98 -7.42
C PRO A 33 -13.98 6.49 -8.66
N ASN A 34 -13.94 7.28 -9.73
CA ASN A 34 -13.25 6.97 -10.97
C ASN A 34 -12.05 7.89 -11.26
N GLN A 35 -11.72 8.80 -10.35
CA GLN A 35 -10.48 9.56 -10.50
C GLN A 35 -9.34 8.80 -9.81
N HIS A 36 -8.59 8.13 -10.63
CA HIS A 36 -7.21 7.79 -10.33
C HIS A 36 -6.47 9.11 -10.00
N PRO A 37 -5.84 9.28 -8.84
CA PRO A 37 -5.17 10.52 -8.51
C PRO A 37 -3.99 10.72 -9.46
N SER A 38 -4.22 11.51 -10.50
CA SER A 38 -3.17 12.09 -11.33
C SER A 38 -2.53 13.26 -10.57
N GLY A 39 -2.03 12.98 -9.39
CA GLY A 39 -1.13 13.87 -8.67
C GLY A 39 0.28 13.38 -8.91
N GLY A 40 1.25 14.26 -9.20
CA GLY A 40 2.67 13.94 -9.32
C GLY A 40 3.23 13.27 -8.07
N GLY A 41 2.68 12.12 -7.72
CA GLY A 41 3.12 11.24 -6.68
C GLY A 41 4.30 10.40 -7.17
N SER A 42 5.19 10.06 -6.27
CA SER A 42 6.21 9.06 -6.55
C SER A 42 5.54 7.78 -7.05
N LEU A 43 6.11 7.19 -8.09
CA LEU A 43 5.66 5.90 -8.61
C LEU A 43 5.60 4.89 -7.46
N GLU A 44 4.54 4.08 -7.40
CA GLU A 44 4.40 3.02 -6.38
C GLU A 44 5.62 2.07 -6.42
N LEU A 45 6.07 1.74 -7.62
CA LEU A 45 7.29 1.00 -7.87
C LEU A 45 8.30 1.86 -8.62
N ASN A 46 9.49 2.00 -8.08
CA ASN A 46 10.58 2.75 -8.71
C ASN A 46 11.93 2.20 -8.21
N SER A 47 12.32 1.03 -8.72
CA SER A 47 13.58 0.44 -8.33
C SER A 47 14.78 1.16 -8.94
N PRO A 48 15.97 1.09 -8.33
CA PRO A 48 17.22 1.37 -9.01
C PRO A 48 17.46 0.34 -10.13
N ASN A 49 18.56 0.51 -10.85
CA ASN A 49 19.05 -0.52 -11.77
C ASN A 49 19.44 -1.77 -10.99
N LEU A 50 18.81 -2.88 -11.32
CA LEU A 50 19.03 -4.19 -10.72
C LEU A 50 19.99 -4.98 -11.60
N ALA A 51 21.26 -5.03 -11.24
CA ALA A 51 22.25 -5.90 -11.87
C ALA A 51 21.95 -7.38 -11.56
N SER A 52 22.68 -8.30 -12.18
CA SER A 52 22.57 -9.74 -11.89
C SER A 52 22.68 -10.01 -10.39
N ALA A 53 21.83 -10.87 -9.86
CA ALA A 53 21.66 -11.22 -8.45
C ALA A 53 21.11 -10.09 -7.54
N ALA A 54 20.84 -8.90 -8.08
CA ALA A 54 20.24 -7.81 -7.28
C ALA A 54 18.79 -8.11 -6.89
N VAL A 55 18.41 -7.60 -5.72
CA VAL A 55 17.09 -7.78 -5.13
C VAL A 55 16.45 -6.41 -4.89
N TYR A 56 15.15 -6.31 -5.19
CA TYR A 56 14.31 -5.16 -4.86
C TYR A 56 13.08 -5.63 -4.09
N GLN A 57 12.68 -4.89 -3.07
CA GLN A 57 11.49 -5.21 -2.28
C GLN A 57 10.59 -3.99 -2.18
N HIS A 58 9.28 -4.22 -2.20
CA HIS A 58 8.27 -3.20 -1.97
C HIS A 58 7.09 -3.77 -1.18
N THR A 59 6.57 -2.97 -0.24
CA THR A 59 5.38 -3.31 0.57
C THR A 59 4.20 -2.48 0.10
N PHE A 60 3.12 -3.14 -0.30
CA PHE A 60 1.91 -2.51 -0.81
C PHE A 60 0.92 -2.25 0.32
N ALA A 61 0.69 -1.00 0.67
CA ALA A 61 -0.18 -0.62 1.79
C ALA A 61 -1.68 -0.77 1.46
N THR A 62 -2.09 -0.52 0.21
CA THR A 62 -3.49 -0.46 -0.23
C THR A 62 -3.82 -1.52 -1.26
N ALA A 63 -5.08 -2.01 -1.24
CA ALA A 63 -5.59 -2.90 -2.26
C ALA A 63 -5.65 -2.21 -3.63
N GLY A 64 -5.37 -2.95 -4.70
CA GLY A 64 -5.37 -2.44 -6.06
C GLY A 64 -4.64 -3.34 -7.02
N THR A 65 -4.59 -2.92 -8.27
CA THR A 65 -3.84 -3.58 -9.34
C THR A 65 -2.72 -2.64 -9.79
N PHE A 66 -1.49 -3.10 -9.71
CA PHE A 66 -0.29 -2.32 -9.95
C PHE A 66 0.48 -2.90 -11.14
N PRO A 67 0.20 -2.44 -12.37
CA PRO A 67 1.00 -2.81 -13.53
C PRO A 67 2.38 -2.16 -13.43
N TYR A 68 3.38 -2.85 -13.95
CA TYR A 68 4.74 -2.37 -13.95
C TYR A 68 5.54 -2.90 -15.15
N HIS A 69 6.61 -2.21 -15.47
CA HIS A 69 7.48 -2.53 -16.58
C HIS A 69 8.97 -2.35 -16.24
N CYS A 70 9.85 -2.80 -17.13
CA CYS A 70 11.26 -2.49 -17.11
C CYS A 70 11.55 -1.28 -18.00
N LYS A 71 12.13 -0.21 -17.46
CA LYS A 71 12.50 1.00 -18.24
C LYS A 71 13.54 0.73 -19.33
N ILE A 72 14.36 -0.31 -19.14
CA ILE A 72 15.45 -0.67 -20.07
C ILE A 72 14.91 -1.53 -21.21
N HIS A 73 13.94 -2.40 -20.92
CA HIS A 73 13.37 -3.37 -21.85
C HIS A 73 11.83 -3.20 -21.87
N SER A 74 11.35 -2.33 -22.73
CA SER A 74 9.94 -1.90 -22.76
C SER A 74 8.90 -3.01 -23.01
N SER A 75 9.33 -4.15 -23.56
CA SER A 75 8.46 -5.32 -23.73
C SER A 75 8.26 -6.14 -22.45
N MET A 76 9.08 -5.91 -21.42
CA MET A 76 8.98 -6.61 -20.13
C MET A 76 7.96 -5.92 -19.24
N THR A 77 6.79 -6.51 -19.13
CA THR A 77 5.68 -6.01 -18.30
C THR A 77 5.14 -7.10 -17.39
N SER A 78 4.59 -6.73 -16.25
CA SER A 78 3.87 -7.64 -15.36
C SER A 78 2.94 -6.84 -14.42
N THR A 79 2.33 -7.51 -13.44
CA THR A 79 1.35 -6.88 -12.55
C THR A 79 1.44 -7.48 -11.15
N VAL A 80 1.28 -6.64 -10.14
CA VAL A 80 1.00 -7.06 -8.76
C VAL A 80 -0.47 -6.78 -8.47
N VAL A 81 -1.19 -7.78 -7.96
CA VAL A 81 -2.56 -7.63 -7.46
C VAL A 81 -2.52 -7.62 -5.94
N VAL A 82 -3.05 -6.56 -5.32
CA VAL A 82 -3.15 -6.45 -3.87
C VAL A 82 -4.61 -6.56 -3.47
N GLN A 83 -4.96 -7.62 -2.75
CA GLN A 83 -6.35 -7.89 -2.39
C GLN A 83 -6.46 -8.58 -1.04
N GLY A 84 -7.59 -8.36 -0.34
CA GLY A 84 -7.89 -9.05 0.90
C GLY A 84 -7.87 -10.57 0.73
N GLY A 85 -7.27 -11.30 1.69
CA GLY A 85 -7.10 -12.75 1.61
C GLY A 85 -5.89 -13.22 0.79
N GLY A 86 -5.14 -12.32 0.19
CA GLY A 86 -3.86 -12.65 -0.45
C GLY A 86 -2.79 -13.08 0.57
N PRO A 87 -1.70 -13.70 0.12
CA PRO A 87 -0.58 -14.04 1.00
C PRO A 87 0.16 -12.76 1.49
N PRO A 88 0.85 -12.82 2.64
CA PRO A 88 1.60 -11.68 3.17
C PRO A 88 2.87 -11.36 2.39
N ALA A 89 3.32 -12.26 1.53
CA ALA A 89 4.52 -12.08 0.72
C ALA A 89 4.41 -12.84 -0.59
N ALA A 90 5.10 -12.33 -1.62
CA ALA A 90 5.27 -13.00 -2.91
C ALA A 90 6.67 -12.73 -3.48
N ALA A 91 7.11 -13.59 -4.37
CA ALA A 91 8.40 -13.45 -5.05
C ALA A 91 8.21 -13.40 -6.58
N VAL A 92 8.96 -12.51 -7.22
CA VAL A 92 9.04 -12.37 -8.67
C VAL A 92 10.48 -12.62 -9.10
N THR A 93 10.68 -13.51 -10.05
CA THR A 93 11.97 -13.72 -10.69
C THR A 93 12.06 -12.86 -11.95
N ILE A 94 13.17 -12.16 -12.10
CA ILE A 94 13.52 -11.43 -13.32
C ILE A 94 14.54 -12.26 -14.09
N THR A 95 14.27 -12.48 -15.35
CA THR A 95 15.21 -13.10 -16.31
C THR A 95 15.59 -12.08 -17.38
N ASP A 96 16.49 -12.40 -18.29
CA ASP A 96 17.00 -11.44 -19.27
C ASP A 96 15.93 -10.79 -20.17
N ASN A 97 14.74 -11.40 -20.30
CA ASN A 97 13.69 -10.88 -21.17
C ASN A 97 12.28 -10.91 -20.57
N ALA A 98 12.12 -11.28 -19.30
CA ALA A 98 10.80 -11.42 -18.69
C ALA A 98 10.81 -11.28 -17.16
N PHE A 99 9.69 -10.81 -16.62
CA PHE A 99 9.29 -11.07 -15.24
C PHE A 99 8.57 -12.42 -15.17
N SER A 100 8.65 -13.12 -14.04
CA SER A 100 7.78 -14.27 -13.80
C SER A 100 6.31 -13.83 -13.79
N SER A 101 5.39 -14.78 -13.72
CA SER A 101 3.94 -14.51 -13.72
C SER A 101 3.54 -13.44 -12.71
N ALA A 102 2.43 -12.75 -12.99
CA ALA A 102 1.80 -11.83 -12.05
C ALA A 102 1.61 -12.48 -10.67
N VAL A 103 1.76 -11.71 -9.62
CA VAL A 103 1.65 -12.17 -8.23
C VAL A 103 0.54 -11.46 -7.49
N THR A 104 0.03 -12.11 -6.44
CA THR A 104 -0.97 -11.54 -5.54
C THR A 104 -0.40 -11.47 -4.13
N VAL A 105 -0.70 -10.36 -3.41
CA VAL A 105 -0.41 -10.20 -1.98
C VAL A 105 -1.59 -9.56 -1.26
N ALA A 106 -1.63 -9.68 0.07
CA ALA A 106 -2.57 -8.93 0.91
C ALA A 106 -2.14 -7.45 1.04
N PRO A 107 -3.06 -6.53 1.39
CA PRO A 107 -2.68 -5.19 1.84
C PRO A 107 -1.69 -5.28 3.02
N GLY A 108 -0.59 -4.54 2.95
CA GLY A 108 0.56 -4.68 3.86
C GLY A 108 1.54 -5.78 3.47
N GLY A 109 1.27 -6.53 2.39
CA GLY A 109 2.14 -7.58 1.89
C GLY A 109 3.35 -7.06 1.13
N THR A 110 4.44 -7.83 1.15
CA THR A 110 5.71 -7.48 0.51
C THR A 110 5.98 -8.35 -0.71
N VAL A 111 6.33 -7.73 -1.82
CA VAL A 111 6.82 -8.44 -3.01
C VAL A 111 8.32 -8.26 -3.12
N THR A 112 9.02 -9.35 -3.43
CA THR A 112 10.47 -9.38 -3.62
C THR A 112 10.78 -9.75 -5.07
N TRP A 113 11.48 -8.88 -5.78
CA TRP A 113 12.00 -9.13 -7.13
C TRP A 113 13.47 -9.50 -7.03
N THR A 114 13.87 -10.58 -7.68
CA THR A 114 15.27 -11.03 -7.78
C THR A 114 15.69 -11.15 -9.23
N ASN A 115 16.74 -10.44 -9.63
CA ASN A 115 17.28 -10.56 -10.98
C ASN A 115 18.19 -11.78 -11.08
N ASN A 116 17.67 -12.85 -11.67
CA ASN A 116 18.41 -14.08 -11.95
C ASN A 116 18.98 -14.11 -13.39
N GLY A 117 18.74 -13.04 -14.17
CA GLY A 117 19.33 -12.85 -15.49
C GLY A 117 20.73 -12.23 -15.43
N ASN A 118 21.37 -12.10 -16.58
CA ASN A 118 22.67 -11.46 -16.72
C ASN A 118 22.56 -9.97 -17.06
N SER A 119 21.41 -9.55 -17.61
CA SER A 119 21.15 -8.17 -17.98
C SER A 119 20.66 -7.35 -16.78
N THR A 120 20.86 -6.04 -16.85
CA THR A 120 20.34 -5.09 -15.86
C THR A 120 18.86 -4.79 -16.14
N HIS A 121 18.03 -4.77 -15.11
CA HIS A 121 16.59 -4.49 -15.20
C HIS A 121 16.14 -3.43 -14.21
N THR A 122 14.90 -2.95 -14.36
CA THR A 122 14.21 -2.12 -13.38
C THR A 122 12.80 -2.65 -13.12
N VAL A 123 12.21 -2.26 -12.01
CA VAL A 123 10.81 -2.49 -11.65
C VAL A 123 10.17 -1.13 -11.44
N THR A 124 9.30 -0.72 -12.36
CA THR A 124 8.75 0.64 -12.38
C THR A 124 7.26 0.60 -12.70
N SER A 125 6.43 1.29 -11.90
CA SER A 125 4.99 1.43 -12.16
C SER A 125 4.73 2.18 -13.47
N ASP A 126 3.61 1.85 -14.09
CA ASP A 126 3.07 2.56 -15.25
C ASP A 126 2.36 3.85 -14.81
#